data_38d95db9c4d44944451edda5a1c29f12
#
_entry.id   38d95db9c4d44944451edda5a1c29f12
#
_cell.length_a   1.000
_cell.length_b   1.000
_cell.length_c   1.000
_cell.angle_alpha   90.00
_cell.angle_beta   90.00
_cell.angle_gamma   90.00
#
_symmetry.space_group_name_H-M   'P 1'
#
loop_
_entity.id
_entity.type
_entity.pdbx_description
1 polymer ?
#
loop_
_entity_poly.entity_id
_entity_poly.type
_entity_poly.pdbx_seq_one_letter_code
_entity_poly.pdbx_strand_id
1 'polypeptide(L)'
;MFARNVSFHLKSNMLTDYTRTFDKEVLPLLRKQNGFKDEITFCGPTERDVTAISLWENKASADTYNTTSYPEVLKTMARFIEGTPTVHTSDVMSSTFYKIAVHATA
;
A
#
# COMPACT_ATOMS: atom_id res chain seq x y z
N MET A 1 -12.04 -4.69 8.34
CA MET A 1 -11.03 -4.52 7.27
C MET A 1 -10.22 -3.26 7.53
N PHE A 2 -8.95 -3.30 7.24
CA PHE A 2 -8.00 -2.26 7.61
C PHE A 2 -7.23 -1.80 6.37
N ALA A 3 -6.95 -0.50 6.27
CA ALA A 3 -6.27 0.09 5.12
C ALA A 3 -4.96 0.75 5.53
N ARG A 4 -3.92 0.57 4.69
CA ARG A 4 -2.66 1.32 4.78
C ARG A 4 -2.56 2.20 3.54
N ASN A 5 -2.44 3.49 3.76
CA ASN A 5 -2.20 4.49 2.72
C ASN A 5 -0.74 4.89 2.76
N VAL A 6 -0.03 4.70 1.65
CA VAL A 6 1.37 5.12 1.54
C VAL A 6 1.46 6.16 0.43
N SER A 7 1.80 7.40 0.81
CA SER A 7 1.92 8.51 -0.13
C SER A 7 3.38 8.91 -0.28
N PHE A 8 3.81 9.16 -1.49
CA PHE A 8 5.19 9.55 -1.78
C PHE A 8 5.30 10.25 -3.12
N HIS A 9 6.48 10.85 -3.35
CA HIS A 9 6.81 11.49 -4.62
C HIS A 9 7.84 10.66 -5.36
N LEU A 10 7.62 10.46 -6.65
CA LEU A 10 8.62 9.82 -7.51
C LEU A 10 9.65 10.84 -7.99
N LYS A 11 10.87 10.38 -8.17
CA LYS A 11 11.85 11.14 -8.93
C LYS A 11 11.38 11.30 -10.37
N SER A 12 11.88 12.32 -11.06
CA SER A 12 11.48 12.61 -12.45
C SER A 12 11.67 11.39 -13.35
N ASN A 13 10.70 11.13 -14.22
CA ASN A 13 10.75 10.08 -15.23
C ASN A 13 10.89 8.65 -14.68
N MET A 14 10.44 8.41 -13.45
CA MET A 14 10.55 7.10 -12.81
C MET A 14 9.25 6.28 -12.78
N LEU A 15 8.14 6.83 -13.29
CA LEU A 15 6.84 6.16 -13.17
C LEU A 15 6.83 4.77 -13.83
N THR A 16 7.36 4.65 -15.03
CA THR A 16 7.40 3.37 -15.74
C THR A 16 8.25 2.34 -14.99
N ASP A 17 9.42 2.74 -14.54
CA ASP A 17 10.32 1.84 -13.81
C ASP A 17 9.74 1.47 -12.45
N TYR A 18 9.11 2.42 -11.76
CA TYR A 18 8.39 2.16 -10.51
C TYR A 18 7.29 1.12 -10.72
N THR A 19 6.44 1.32 -11.71
CA THR A 19 5.30 0.43 -11.97
C THR A 19 5.78 -0.98 -12.28
N ARG A 20 6.79 -1.10 -13.13
CA ARG A 20 7.36 -2.41 -13.48
C ARG A 20 7.93 -3.14 -12.28
N THR A 21 8.70 -2.44 -11.45
CA THR A 21 9.32 -3.03 -10.27
C THR A 21 8.27 -3.39 -9.23
N PHE A 22 7.28 -2.53 -9.03
CA PHE A 22 6.18 -2.80 -8.11
C PHE A 22 5.44 -4.08 -8.51
N ASP A 23 5.06 -4.19 -9.78
CA ASP A 23 4.32 -5.35 -10.27
C ASP A 23 5.14 -6.64 -10.16
N LYS A 24 6.43 -6.55 -10.41
CA LYS A 24 7.30 -7.73 -10.46
C LYS A 24 7.79 -8.17 -9.08
N GLU A 25 8.06 -7.24 -8.19
CA GLU A 25 8.72 -7.53 -6.91
C GLU A 25 7.85 -7.28 -5.68
N VAL A 26 7.00 -6.26 -5.71
CA VAL A 26 6.20 -5.90 -4.53
C VAL A 26 4.86 -6.63 -4.49
N LEU A 27 4.12 -6.66 -5.59
CA LEU A 27 2.82 -7.36 -5.62
C LEU A 27 2.92 -8.83 -5.25
N PRO A 28 3.89 -9.61 -5.77
CA PRO A 28 4.02 -11.01 -5.35
C PRO A 28 4.30 -11.16 -3.85
N LEU A 29 5.08 -10.24 -3.29
CA LEU A 29 5.36 -10.22 -1.85
C LEU A 29 4.08 -9.94 -1.05
N LEU A 30 3.29 -8.95 -1.47
CA LEU A 30 2.03 -8.61 -0.83
C LEU A 30 1.05 -9.78 -0.85
N ARG A 31 0.93 -10.46 -1.99
CA ARG A 31 0.01 -11.60 -2.15
C ARG A 31 0.33 -12.76 -1.22
N LYS A 32 1.56 -12.86 -0.76
CA LYS A 32 1.98 -13.91 0.18
C LYS A 32 1.71 -13.55 1.63
N GLN A 33 1.36 -12.30 1.91
CA GLN A 33 1.15 -11.85 3.28
C GLN A 33 -0.17 -12.37 3.83
N ASN A 34 -0.14 -12.82 5.08
CA ASN A 34 -1.33 -13.28 5.75
C ASN A 34 -2.30 -12.10 5.96
N GLY A 35 -3.54 -12.28 5.54
CA GLY A 35 -4.57 -11.25 5.67
C GLY A 35 -4.56 -10.16 4.61
N PHE A 36 -3.65 -10.21 3.65
CA PHE A 36 -3.68 -9.27 2.52
C PHE A 36 -4.92 -9.52 1.66
N LYS A 37 -5.63 -8.44 1.29
CA LYS A 37 -6.83 -8.51 0.47
C LYS A 37 -6.61 -7.94 -0.92
N ASP A 38 -6.30 -6.65 -1.01
CA ASP A 38 -6.13 -5.98 -2.29
C ASP A 38 -5.19 -4.79 -2.18
N GLU A 39 -4.76 -4.33 -3.34
CA GLU A 39 -3.93 -3.14 -3.46
C GLU A 39 -4.44 -2.29 -4.62
N ILE A 40 -4.45 -0.97 -4.45
CA ILE A 40 -4.74 -0.03 -5.51
C ILE A 40 -3.78 1.15 -5.41
N THR A 41 -3.22 1.56 -6.55
CA THR A 41 -2.28 2.67 -6.62
C THR A 41 -2.85 3.78 -7.48
N PHE A 42 -2.79 5.00 -6.96
CA PHE A 42 -3.20 6.22 -7.68
C PHE A 42 -1.97 7.04 -8.02
N CYS A 43 -1.98 7.64 -9.19
CA CYS A 43 -0.95 8.57 -9.62
C CYS A 43 -1.59 9.88 -10.06
N GLY A 44 -1.09 10.99 -9.55
CA GLY A 44 -1.57 12.31 -9.91
C GLY A 44 -1.17 12.75 -11.33
N PRO A 45 -1.72 13.89 -11.82
CA PRO A 45 -1.48 14.34 -13.20
C PRO A 45 -0.01 14.68 -13.50
N THR A 46 0.79 14.95 -12.49
CA THR A 46 2.23 15.20 -12.69
C THR A 46 3.04 13.92 -12.89
N GLU A 47 2.42 12.76 -12.73
CA GLU A 47 3.07 11.44 -12.77
C GLU A 47 4.14 11.26 -11.70
N ARG A 48 4.12 12.08 -10.65
CA ARG A 48 5.09 12.02 -9.55
C ARG A 48 4.44 11.81 -8.18
N ASP A 49 3.18 12.19 -8.01
CA ASP A 49 2.47 12.04 -6.75
C ASP A 49 1.74 10.72 -6.74
N VAL A 50 2.19 9.80 -5.90
CA VAL A 50 1.66 8.44 -5.85
C VAL A 50 1.05 8.17 -4.47
N THR A 51 -0.10 7.51 -4.48
CA THR A 51 -0.73 6.99 -3.28
C THR A 51 -1.05 5.51 -3.50
N ALA A 52 -0.43 4.64 -2.72
CA ALA A 52 -0.66 3.20 -2.78
C ALA A 52 -1.47 2.79 -1.55
N ILE A 53 -2.62 2.18 -1.77
CA ILE A 53 -3.49 1.71 -0.70
C ILE A 53 -3.51 0.19 -0.70
N SER A 54 -3.17 -0.41 0.44
CA SER A 54 -3.32 -1.85 0.64
C SER A 54 -4.43 -2.11 1.64
N LEU A 55 -5.25 -3.13 1.35
CA LEU A 55 -6.37 -3.53 2.19
C LEU A 55 -6.04 -4.85 2.87
N TRP A 56 -6.36 -4.93 4.16
CA TRP A 56 -6.00 -6.05 5.03
C TRP A 56 -7.24 -6.54 5.77
N GLU A 57 -7.25 -7.81 6.07
CA GLU A 57 -8.35 -8.42 6.82
C GLU A 57 -8.57 -7.74 8.17
N ASN A 58 -7.47 -7.40 8.85
CA ASN A 58 -7.51 -6.72 10.14
C ASN A 58 -6.21 -5.94 10.38
N LYS A 59 -6.22 -5.14 11.45
CA LYS A 59 -5.07 -4.33 11.85
C LYS A 59 -3.84 -5.19 12.15
N ALA A 60 -4.02 -6.33 12.80
CA ALA A 60 -2.90 -7.20 13.20
C ALA A 60 -2.11 -7.68 11.99
N SER A 61 -2.80 -8.07 10.92
CA SER A 61 -2.14 -8.49 9.67
C SER A 61 -1.34 -7.36 9.04
N ALA A 62 -1.92 -6.16 9.01
CA ALA A 62 -1.23 -4.97 8.49
C ALA A 62 0.00 -4.63 9.33
N ASP A 63 -0.11 -4.69 10.65
CA ASP A 63 1.00 -4.41 11.56
C ASP A 63 2.14 -5.42 11.38
N THR A 64 1.81 -6.70 11.20
CA THR A 64 2.80 -7.73 10.92
C THR A 64 3.55 -7.44 9.63
N TYR A 65 2.82 -7.11 8.57
CA TYR A 65 3.45 -6.71 7.31
C TYR A 65 4.36 -5.50 7.49
N ASN A 66 3.90 -4.49 8.21
CA ASN A 66 4.67 -3.27 8.45
C ASN A 66 6.01 -3.55 9.12
N THR A 67 6.04 -4.53 10.02
CA THR A 67 7.24 -4.88 10.79
C THR A 67 8.16 -5.83 10.03
N THR A 68 7.59 -6.83 9.34
CA THR A 68 8.37 -7.94 8.77
C THR A 68 8.76 -7.74 7.31
N SER A 69 7.91 -7.13 6.50
CA SER A 69 8.10 -7.08 5.04
C SER A 69 8.23 -5.69 4.45
N TYR A 70 7.55 -4.71 5.02
CA TYR A 70 7.58 -3.35 4.50
C TYR A 70 8.99 -2.75 4.44
N PRO A 71 9.91 -2.99 5.39
CA PRO A 71 11.29 -2.51 5.26
C PRO A 71 11.99 -2.96 3.98
N GLU A 72 11.72 -4.18 3.53
CA GLU A 72 12.26 -4.68 2.26
C GLU A 72 11.63 -3.98 1.06
N VAL A 73 10.32 -3.71 1.13
CA VAL A 73 9.62 -2.96 0.09
C VAL A 73 10.21 -1.56 -0.04
N LEU A 74 10.44 -0.88 1.09
CA LEU A 74 11.07 0.44 1.10
C LEU A 74 12.45 0.40 0.44
N LYS A 75 13.26 -0.60 0.76
CA LYS A 75 14.59 -0.78 0.17
C LYS A 75 14.52 -0.95 -1.34
N THR A 76 13.63 -1.81 -1.81
CA THR A 76 13.44 -2.09 -3.23
C THR A 76 13.00 -0.84 -4.00
N MET A 77 12.14 -0.02 -3.39
CA MET A 77 11.52 1.12 -4.06
C MET A 77 12.26 2.44 -3.85
N ALA A 78 13.23 2.49 -2.93
CA ALA A 78 13.91 3.73 -2.54
C ALA A 78 14.53 4.49 -3.71
N ARG A 79 15.08 3.79 -4.69
CA ARG A 79 15.73 4.42 -5.85
C ARG A 79 14.79 5.23 -6.74
N PHE A 80 13.48 4.97 -6.66
CA PHE A 80 12.48 5.67 -7.45
C PHE A 80 11.85 6.84 -6.70
N ILE A 81 12.01 6.89 -5.39
CA ILE A 81 11.26 7.77 -4.50
C ILE A 81 12.12 8.92 -4.03
N GLU A 82 11.54 10.12 -4.05
CA GLU A 82 12.14 11.33 -3.51
C GLU A 82 11.62 11.53 -2.10
N GLY A 83 12.55 11.64 -1.14
CA GLY A 83 12.17 11.78 0.27
C GLY A 83 11.69 10.48 0.91
N THR A 84 10.94 10.63 1.98
CA THR A 84 10.41 9.51 2.78
C THR A 84 8.91 9.37 2.56
N PRO A 85 8.41 8.15 2.28
CA PRO A 85 6.97 7.93 2.19
C PRO A 85 6.25 8.22 3.51
N THR A 86 5.03 8.73 3.40
CA THR A 86 4.14 8.95 4.55
C THR A 86 3.12 7.83 4.60
N VAL A 87 2.98 7.21 5.77
CA VAL A 87 2.04 6.10 5.97
C VAL A 87 0.89 6.56 6.86
N HIS A 88 -0.33 6.38 6.39
CA HIS A 88 -1.56 6.57 7.15
C HIS A 88 -2.36 5.29 7.18
N THR A 89 -2.94 4.97 8.30
CA THR A 89 -3.76 3.77 8.46
C THR A 89 -5.18 4.14 8.90
N SER A 90 -6.14 3.31 8.51
CA SER A 90 -7.56 3.56 8.82
C SER A 90 -8.35 2.26 8.82
N ASP A 91 -9.42 2.23 9.60
CA ASP A 91 -10.43 1.19 9.43
C ASP A 91 -11.27 1.50 8.20
N VAL A 92 -11.67 0.45 7.49
CA VAL A 92 -12.60 0.60 6.38
C VAL A 92 -14.02 0.58 6.94
N MET A 93 -14.73 1.69 6.76
CA MET A 93 -16.12 1.80 7.26
C MET A 93 -17.13 1.18 6.31
N SER A 94 -16.91 1.31 5.02
CA SER A 94 -17.82 0.79 4.01
C SER A 94 -17.07 0.50 2.72
N SER A 95 -17.60 -0.39 1.91
CA SER A 95 -17.03 -0.74 0.62
C SER A 95 -18.09 -1.33 -0.28
N THR A 96 -18.03 -1.04 -1.57
CA THR A 96 -18.84 -1.74 -2.56
C THR A 96 -18.14 -2.99 -3.06
N PHE A 97 -16.86 -3.15 -2.77
CA PHE A 97 -16.08 -4.33 -3.16
C PHE A 97 -16.14 -5.44 -2.11
N TYR A 98 -16.23 -5.05 -0.84
CA TYR A 98 -16.17 -5.98 0.28
C TYR A 98 -17.33 -5.76 1.24
N LYS A 99 -17.82 -6.85 1.81
CA LYS A 99 -18.76 -6.78 2.90
C LYS A 99 -18.00 -6.43 4.18
N ILE A 100 -18.27 -5.25 4.72
CA ILE A 100 -17.65 -4.78 5.94
C ILE A 100 -18.56 -5.09 7.12
N ALA A 101 -17.98 -5.73 8.15
CA ALA A 101 -18.72 -6.03 9.37
C ALA A 101 -19.12 -4.73 10.09
N VAL A 102 -20.37 -4.65 10.52
CA VAL A 102 -20.85 -3.53 11.31
C VAL A 102 -20.29 -3.67 12.72
N HIS A 103 -19.74 -2.60 13.26
CA HIS A 103 -19.27 -2.61 14.64
C HIS A 103 -20.46 -2.71 15.59
N ALA A 104 -20.44 -3.73 16.44
CA ALA A 104 -21.53 -3.99 17.38
C ALA A 104 -21.67 -2.91 18.46
N THR A 105 -20.67 -2.09 18.63
CA THR A 105 -20.62 -1.01 19.60
C THR A 105 -20.98 0.33 19.00
N ALA A 106 -21.90 0.30 18.12
CA ALA A 106 -22.33 1.56 17.52
C ALA A 106 -22.76 2.56 18.59
#